data_7a668af8d81af60809ca123866034828
#
_entry.id   7a668af8d81af60809ca123866034828
#
_cell.length_a   1.000
_cell.length_b   1.000
_cell.length_c   1.000
_cell.angle_alpha   90.00
_cell.angle_beta   90.00
_cell.angle_gamma   90.00
#
_symmetry.space_group_name_H-M   'P 1'
#
loop_
_entity.id
_entity.type
_entity.pdbx_description
1 polymer ?
#
loop_
_entity_poly.entity_id
_entity_poly.type
_entity_poly.pdbx_seq_one_letter_code
_entity_poly.pdbx_strand_id
1 'polypeptide(L)'
;MTKTIFITGASRGFGRIWAEAFLQRGDNVVAAVRQPETLKELAKEFPVNLFVLQLDVTDKKASFEAIEAAKARFGGIDVLINNAGYGQIGAVEELSEQDVRSQFETNVLGSLWTIQAALPLMRAQKSGHIIQLSSALGLNTVTLMGLYSATKFAIEGMTETLAAEVSDFGIKVSLVEPGRYDTDFSGSHSLARSESISVYDNMRKVFWDYADQEDSGKPAATVNALFALVDSQEPPLRLILGKTAYPWVKNTYEQRLKTWEAWQDVSVAAHG
;
A
#
# COMPACT_ATOMS: atom_id res chain seq x y z
N MET A 1 -21.54 -10.13 -9.83
CA MET A 1 -21.28 -11.26 -8.89
C MET A 1 -20.65 -10.69 -7.65
N THR A 2 -21.04 -11.17 -6.48
CA THR A 2 -20.41 -10.82 -5.19
C THR A 2 -18.97 -11.29 -5.18
N LYS A 3 -18.03 -10.41 -4.83
CA LYS A 3 -16.60 -10.73 -4.71
C LYS A 3 -16.21 -10.93 -3.24
N THR A 4 -15.15 -11.68 -3.00
CA THR A 4 -14.49 -11.78 -1.69
C THR A 4 -13.23 -10.94 -1.68
N ILE A 5 -13.20 -9.90 -0.85
CA ILE A 5 -12.15 -8.93 -0.74
C ILE A 5 -11.39 -9.12 0.58
N PHE A 6 -10.12 -9.45 0.53
CA PHE A 6 -9.26 -9.53 1.71
C PHE A 6 -8.48 -8.21 1.84
N ILE A 7 -8.61 -7.52 2.97
CA ILE A 7 -7.98 -6.20 3.20
C ILE A 7 -7.14 -6.26 4.47
N THR A 8 -5.84 -5.99 4.36
CA THR A 8 -4.96 -5.80 5.52
C THR A 8 -5.02 -4.37 6.03
N GLY A 9 -4.96 -4.19 7.36
CA GLY A 9 -4.99 -2.85 7.96
C GLY A 9 -6.32 -2.14 7.81
N ALA A 10 -7.45 -2.88 7.89
CA ALA A 10 -8.80 -2.38 7.67
C ALA A 10 -9.42 -1.62 8.86
N SER A 11 -8.66 -1.30 9.92
CA SER A 11 -9.22 -0.66 11.12
C SER A 11 -9.44 0.85 10.98
N ARG A 12 -8.71 1.54 10.07
CA ARG A 12 -8.74 2.99 9.86
C ARG A 12 -8.29 3.39 8.45
N GLY A 13 -8.33 4.68 8.16
CA GLY A 13 -7.87 5.26 6.89
C GLY A 13 -8.48 4.62 5.66
N PHE A 14 -7.70 4.45 4.61
CA PHE A 14 -8.15 3.84 3.36
C PHE A 14 -8.73 2.44 3.56
N GLY A 15 -8.05 1.58 4.32
CA GLY A 15 -8.50 0.20 4.54
C GLY A 15 -9.89 0.12 5.14
N ARG A 16 -10.22 1.01 6.09
CA ARG A 16 -11.55 1.09 6.71
C ARG A 16 -12.60 1.58 5.71
N ILE A 17 -12.31 2.67 5.02
CA ILE A 17 -13.23 3.28 4.04
C ILE A 17 -13.54 2.30 2.90
N TRP A 18 -12.52 1.60 2.41
CA TRP A 18 -12.68 0.62 1.35
C TRP A 18 -13.46 -0.61 1.83
N ALA A 19 -13.17 -1.11 3.04
CA ALA A 19 -13.93 -2.23 3.62
C ALA A 19 -15.43 -1.91 3.73
N GLU A 20 -15.79 -0.74 4.26
CA GLU A 20 -17.17 -0.26 4.35
C GLU A 20 -17.82 -0.14 2.97
N ALA A 21 -17.11 0.43 2.00
CA ALA A 21 -17.63 0.62 0.65
C ALA A 21 -17.90 -0.72 -0.07
N PHE A 22 -17.01 -1.71 0.06
CA PHE A 22 -17.23 -3.05 -0.48
C PHE A 22 -18.42 -3.76 0.20
N LEU A 23 -18.56 -3.65 1.52
CA LEU A 23 -19.70 -4.19 2.26
C LEU A 23 -21.01 -3.55 1.81
N GLN A 24 -21.06 -2.22 1.67
CA GLN A 24 -22.22 -1.49 1.17
C GLN A 24 -22.57 -1.86 -0.27
N ARG A 25 -21.57 -2.22 -1.10
CA ARG A 25 -21.78 -2.75 -2.45
C ARG A 25 -22.34 -4.18 -2.46
N GLY A 26 -22.30 -4.89 -1.34
CA GLY A 26 -22.79 -6.27 -1.20
C GLY A 26 -21.69 -7.33 -1.41
N ASP A 27 -20.42 -6.95 -1.38
CA ASP A 27 -19.30 -7.88 -1.42
C ASP A 27 -19.02 -8.50 -0.04
N ASN A 28 -18.33 -9.64 -0.03
CA ASN A 28 -17.77 -10.22 1.18
C ASN A 28 -16.42 -9.55 1.48
N VAL A 29 -16.21 -9.17 2.73
CA VAL A 29 -14.96 -8.54 3.17
C VAL A 29 -14.33 -9.35 4.30
N VAL A 30 -13.07 -9.73 4.12
CA VAL A 30 -12.20 -10.20 5.18
C VAL A 30 -11.34 -9.04 5.63
N ALA A 31 -11.64 -8.49 6.80
CA ALA A 31 -10.95 -7.37 7.38
C ALA A 31 -9.87 -7.85 8.37
N ALA A 32 -8.62 -7.86 7.91
CA ALA A 32 -7.48 -8.27 8.73
C ALA A 32 -6.91 -7.08 9.50
N VAL A 33 -6.96 -7.13 10.83
CA VAL A 33 -6.60 -6.05 11.75
C VAL A 33 -5.87 -6.57 12.97
N ARG A 34 -5.00 -5.75 13.59
CA ARG A 34 -4.33 -6.13 14.85
C ARG A 34 -5.27 -6.18 16.05
N GLN A 35 -6.29 -5.32 16.03
CA GLN A 35 -7.26 -5.13 17.11
C GLN A 35 -8.69 -5.30 16.57
N PRO A 36 -9.26 -6.52 16.60
CA PRO A 36 -10.59 -6.83 16.05
C PRO A 36 -11.73 -5.98 16.65
N GLU A 37 -11.59 -5.55 17.89
CA GLU A 37 -12.57 -4.71 18.60
C GLU A 37 -12.85 -3.38 17.90
N THR A 38 -11.90 -2.88 17.12
CA THR A 38 -12.05 -1.64 16.33
C THR A 38 -13.12 -1.75 15.24
N LEU A 39 -13.49 -2.98 14.87
CA LEU A 39 -14.49 -3.27 13.83
C LEU A 39 -15.81 -3.82 14.41
N LYS A 40 -15.99 -3.81 15.74
CA LYS A 40 -17.14 -4.42 16.41
C LYS A 40 -18.49 -3.89 15.92
N GLU A 41 -18.63 -2.60 15.73
CA GLU A 41 -19.89 -2.00 15.28
C GLU A 41 -20.15 -2.35 13.79
N LEU A 42 -19.12 -2.28 12.95
CA LEU A 42 -19.23 -2.70 11.55
C LEU A 42 -19.62 -4.18 11.42
N ALA A 43 -19.08 -5.04 12.29
CA ALA A 43 -19.42 -6.47 12.29
C ALA A 43 -20.88 -6.74 12.70
N LYS A 44 -21.48 -5.87 13.51
CA LYS A 44 -22.92 -5.94 13.81
C LYS A 44 -23.79 -5.52 12.63
N GLU A 45 -23.34 -4.52 11.88
CA GLU A 45 -24.05 -4.01 10.70
C GLU A 45 -23.99 -5.03 9.54
N PHE A 46 -22.87 -5.71 9.35
CA PHE A 46 -22.64 -6.67 8.26
C PHE A 46 -22.30 -8.09 8.77
N PRO A 47 -23.18 -8.76 9.53
CA PRO A 47 -22.84 -10.01 10.22
C PRO A 47 -22.59 -11.20 9.30
N VAL A 48 -23.04 -11.15 8.06
CA VAL A 48 -22.90 -12.23 7.06
C VAL A 48 -21.68 -11.99 6.15
N ASN A 49 -21.51 -10.74 5.70
CA ASN A 49 -20.55 -10.39 4.67
C ASN A 49 -19.21 -9.90 5.21
N LEU A 50 -19.13 -9.53 6.50
CA LEU A 50 -17.86 -9.14 7.13
C LEU A 50 -17.31 -10.30 7.97
N PHE A 51 -16.05 -10.63 7.70
CA PHE A 51 -15.26 -11.53 8.53
C PHE A 51 -14.04 -10.79 9.08
N VAL A 52 -14.04 -10.53 10.38
CA VAL A 52 -12.93 -9.83 11.06
C VAL A 52 -11.92 -10.86 11.53
N LEU A 53 -10.67 -10.70 11.11
CA LEU A 53 -9.54 -11.54 11.52
C LEU A 53 -8.50 -10.73 12.29
N GLN A 54 -8.02 -11.30 13.38
CA GLN A 54 -6.83 -10.77 14.03
C GLN A 54 -5.59 -11.15 13.23
N LEU A 55 -4.84 -10.15 12.76
CA LEU A 55 -3.61 -10.35 12.00
C LEU A 55 -2.63 -9.21 12.27
N ASP A 56 -1.44 -9.56 12.74
CA ASP A 56 -0.25 -8.76 12.54
C ASP A 56 0.45 -9.29 11.27
N VAL A 57 0.58 -8.44 10.25
CA VAL A 57 1.16 -8.84 8.96
C VAL A 57 2.64 -9.20 9.05
N THR A 58 3.33 -8.82 10.14
CA THR A 58 4.73 -9.20 10.39
C THR A 58 4.87 -10.68 10.77
N ASP A 59 3.79 -11.31 11.23
CA ASP A 59 3.75 -12.75 11.47
C ASP A 59 3.42 -13.50 10.17
N LYS A 60 4.45 -14.11 9.60
CA LYS A 60 4.32 -14.91 8.38
C LYS A 60 3.32 -16.05 8.54
N LYS A 61 3.40 -16.80 9.66
CA LYS A 61 2.51 -17.95 9.90
C LYS A 61 1.07 -17.51 10.01
N ALA A 62 0.80 -16.46 10.79
CA ALA A 62 -0.54 -15.87 10.92
C ALA A 62 -1.10 -15.40 9.58
N SER A 63 -0.26 -14.85 8.69
CA SER A 63 -0.69 -14.44 7.34
C SER A 63 -1.20 -15.61 6.50
N PHE A 64 -0.53 -16.76 6.56
CA PHE A 64 -0.99 -17.98 5.87
C PHE A 64 -2.29 -18.53 6.50
N GLU A 65 -2.38 -18.59 7.81
CA GLU A 65 -3.59 -19.02 8.54
C GLU A 65 -4.79 -18.10 8.24
N ALA A 66 -4.58 -16.78 8.11
CA ALA A 66 -5.62 -15.83 7.77
C ALA A 66 -6.19 -16.05 6.36
N ILE A 67 -5.34 -16.34 5.37
CA ILE A 67 -5.78 -16.65 4.00
C ILE A 67 -6.58 -17.96 3.96
N GLU A 68 -6.14 -19.02 4.67
CA GLU A 68 -6.90 -20.27 4.76
C GLU A 68 -8.25 -20.08 5.48
N ALA A 69 -8.29 -19.25 6.54
CA ALA A 69 -9.54 -18.93 7.23
C ALA A 69 -10.52 -18.16 6.33
N ALA A 70 -10.03 -17.22 5.52
CA ALA A 70 -10.84 -16.50 4.53
C ALA A 70 -11.42 -17.44 3.47
N LYS A 71 -10.60 -18.36 2.95
CA LYS A 71 -11.03 -19.41 2.01
C LYS A 71 -12.11 -20.31 2.64
N ALA A 72 -11.89 -20.76 3.87
CA ALA A 72 -12.87 -21.59 4.58
C ALA A 72 -14.22 -20.87 4.79
N ARG A 73 -14.18 -19.56 5.02
CA ARG A 73 -15.37 -18.74 5.29
C ARG A 73 -16.18 -18.40 4.03
N PHE A 74 -15.51 -18.07 2.92
CA PHE A 74 -16.14 -17.53 1.71
C PHE A 74 -15.86 -18.35 0.44
N GLY A 75 -15.13 -19.46 0.52
CA GLY A 75 -14.82 -20.34 -0.61
C GLY A 75 -13.61 -19.93 -1.44
N GLY A 76 -13.16 -18.67 -1.35
CA GLY A 76 -12.04 -18.15 -2.11
C GLY A 76 -11.74 -16.68 -1.79
N ILE A 77 -10.78 -16.10 -2.49
CA ILE A 77 -10.42 -14.69 -2.42
C ILE A 77 -10.31 -14.16 -3.85
N ASP A 78 -11.17 -13.23 -4.23
CA ASP A 78 -11.15 -12.60 -5.55
C ASP A 78 -10.15 -11.43 -5.60
N VAL A 79 -10.03 -10.69 -4.51
CA VAL A 79 -9.16 -9.52 -4.42
C VAL A 79 -8.40 -9.53 -3.10
N LEU A 80 -7.08 -9.43 -3.15
CA LEU A 80 -6.21 -9.17 -2.00
C LEU A 80 -5.76 -7.71 -2.05
N ILE A 81 -6.10 -6.92 -1.02
CA ILE A 81 -5.65 -5.54 -0.86
C ILE A 81 -4.64 -5.46 0.29
N ASN A 82 -3.38 -5.37 -0.05
CA ASN A 82 -2.29 -5.12 0.89
C ASN A 82 -2.23 -3.63 1.20
N ASN A 83 -2.95 -3.22 2.25
CA ASN A 83 -3.03 -1.83 2.70
C ASN A 83 -2.27 -1.57 4.00
N ALA A 84 -2.02 -2.59 4.82
CA ALA A 84 -1.30 -2.41 6.08
C ALA A 84 0.09 -1.78 5.86
N GLY A 85 0.37 -0.72 6.61
CA GLY A 85 1.63 0.01 6.53
C GLY A 85 1.59 1.30 7.35
N TYR A 86 2.77 1.87 7.57
CA TYR A 86 2.93 3.15 8.26
C TYR A 86 4.12 3.93 7.71
N GLY A 87 4.18 5.23 8.02
CA GLY A 87 5.29 6.10 7.67
C GLY A 87 6.28 6.28 8.83
N GLN A 88 7.53 6.57 8.52
CA GLN A 88 8.57 6.99 9.45
C GLN A 88 9.12 8.34 9.01
N ILE A 89 9.13 9.31 9.92
CA ILE A 89 9.77 10.62 9.71
C ILE A 89 11.10 10.65 10.47
N GLY A 90 12.13 11.02 9.74
CA GLY A 90 13.47 11.24 10.24
C GLY A 90 14.44 11.48 9.09
N ALA A 91 15.47 12.29 9.29
CA ALA A 91 16.60 12.34 8.38
C ALA A 91 17.28 10.96 8.36
N VAL A 92 17.96 10.61 7.26
CA VAL A 92 18.58 9.26 7.13
C VAL A 92 19.55 8.97 8.28
N GLU A 93 20.24 9.99 8.77
CA GLU A 93 21.16 9.88 9.91
C GLU A 93 20.47 9.64 11.25
N GLU A 94 19.18 9.99 11.38
CA GLU A 94 18.37 9.86 12.60
C GLU A 94 17.72 8.49 12.75
N LEU A 95 17.73 7.68 11.69
CA LEU A 95 17.06 6.38 11.69
C LEU A 95 17.79 5.37 12.54
N SER A 96 17.12 4.85 13.58
CA SER A 96 17.63 3.73 14.34
C SER A 96 17.51 2.41 13.55
N GLU A 97 18.32 1.41 13.92
CA GLU A 97 18.18 0.05 13.36
C GLU A 97 16.77 -0.49 13.57
N GLN A 98 16.16 -0.23 14.71
CA GLN A 98 14.80 -0.68 15.02
C GLN A 98 13.76 -0.01 14.10
N ASP A 99 13.88 1.30 13.83
CA ASP A 99 13.00 2.02 12.89
C ASP A 99 13.04 1.34 11.52
N VAL A 100 14.26 1.09 11.02
CA VAL A 100 14.47 0.48 9.71
C VAL A 100 13.86 -0.92 9.64
N ARG A 101 14.21 -1.80 10.59
CA ARG A 101 13.70 -3.17 10.61
C ARG A 101 12.19 -3.21 10.72
N SER A 102 11.61 -2.48 11.69
CA SER A 102 10.16 -2.49 11.92
C SER A 102 9.36 -2.00 10.72
N GLN A 103 9.84 -0.95 10.03
CA GLN A 103 9.12 -0.43 8.88
C GLN A 103 9.21 -1.37 7.66
N PHE A 104 10.36 -2.00 7.42
CA PHE A 104 10.49 -3.02 6.38
C PHE A 104 9.68 -4.28 6.70
N GLU A 105 9.69 -4.75 7.95
CA GLU A 105 8.87 -5.89 8.39
C GLU A 105 7.39 -5.66 8.09
N THR A 106 6.86 -4.47 8.42
CA THR A 106 5.45 -4.17 8.19
C THR A 106 5.15 -3.90 6.73
N ASN A 107 5.85 -2.91 6.12
CA ASN A 107 5.46 -2.39 4.82
C ASN A 107 5.83 -3.31 3.65
N VAL A 108 6.94 -4.07 3.77
CA VAL A 108 7.47 -4.90 2.69
C VAL A 108 7.23 -6.38 2.95
N LEU A 109 7.77 -6.91 4.06
CA LEU A 109 7.66 -8.34 4.34
C LEU A 109 6.23 -8.74 4.67
N GLY A 110 5.47 -7.91 5.40
CA GLY A 110 4.05 -8.16 5.66
C GLY A 110 3.22 -8.32 4.38
N SER A 111 3.46 -7.46 3.38
CA SER A 111 2.85 -7.60 2.06
C SER A 111 3.31 -8.86 1.33
N LEU A 112 4.59 -9.20 1.41
CA LEU A 112 5.14 -10.40 0.80
C LEU A 112 4.51 -11.68 1.37
N TRP A 113 4.32 -11.75 2.70
CA TRP A 113 3.72 -12.93 3.34
C TRP A 113 2.27 -13.15 2.91
N THR A 114 1.47 -12.12 2.83
CA THR A 114 0.07 -12.22 2.37
C THR A 114 -0.01 -12.57 0.88
N ILE A 115 0.87 -12.03 0.03
CA ILE A 115 0.99 -12.41 -1.38
C ILE A 115 1.35 -13.90 -1.50
N GLN A 116 2.41 -14.35 -0.81
CA GLN A 116 2.83 -15.76 -0.85
C GLN A 116 1.73 -16.71 -0.38
N ALA A 117 0.94 -16.30 0.62
CA ALA A 117 -0.17 -17.08 1.12
C ALA A 117 -1.34 -17.14 0.12
N ALA A 118 -1.67 -16.04 -0.56
CA ALA A 118 -2.81 -15.96 -1.47
C ALA A 118 -2.54 -16.57 -2.86
N LEU A 119 -1.31 -16.52 -3.35
CA LEU A 119 -0.96 -16.97 -4.70
C LEU A 119 -1.35 -18.43 -5.01
N PRO A 120 -1.10 -19.44 -4.15
CA PRO A 120 -1.53 -20.81 -4.42
C PRO A 120 -3.04 -20.94 -4.59
N LEU A 121 -3.82 -20.21 -3.78
CA LEU A 121 -5.27 -20.16 -3.86
C LEU A 121 -5.73 -19.53 -5.18
N MET A 122 -5.26 -18.33 -5.50
CA MET A 122 -5.62 -17.63 -6.73
C MET A 122 -5.21 -18.38 -7.99
N ARG A 123 -4.04 -19.03 -7.96
CA ARG A 123 -3.60 -19.89 -9.06
C ARG A 123 -4.50 -21.11 -9.26
N ALA A 124 -4.97 -21.74 -8.18
CA ALA A 124 -5.93 -22.84 -8.25
C ALA A 124 -7.31 -22.36 -8.77
N GLN A 125 -7.72 -21.14 -8.41
CA GLN A 125 -8.92 -20.48 -8.93
C GLN A 125 -8.79 -20.06 -10.40
N LYS A 126 -7.57 -19.94 -10.94
CA LYS A 126 -7.22 -19.35 -12.24
C LYS A 126 -7.75 -17.92 -12.38
N SER A 127 -7.87 -17.25 -11.27
CA SER A 127 -8.35 -15.87 -11.16
C SER A 127 -7.93 -15.24 -9.84
N GLY A 128 -7.76 -13.93 -9.83
CA GLY A 128 -7.47 -13.15 -8.65
C GLY A 128 -7.02 -11.76 -9.03
N HIS A 129 -7.05 -10.83 -8.09
CA HIS A 129 -6.48 -9.51 -8.25
C HIS A 129 -5.72 -9.11 -6.98
N ILE A 130 -4.42 -8.93 -7.08
CA ILE A 130 -3.57 -8.46 -6.00
C ILE A 130 -3.41 -6.94 -6.17
N ILE A 131 -3.88 -6.18 -5.19
CA ILE A 131 -3.77 -4.72 -5.15
C ILE A 131 -2.83 -4.36 -4.02
N GLN A 132 -1.72 -3.74 -4.38
CA GLN A 132 -0.69 -3.31 -3.44
C GLN A 132 -0.79 -1.80 -3.22
N LEU A 133 -1.04 -1.37 -1.97
CA LEU A 133 -0.99 0.04 -1.62
C LEU A 133 0.47 0.51 -1.52
N SER A 134 0.89 1.22 -2.56
CA SER A 134 2.14 1.96 -2.62
C SER A 134 1.93 3.41 -2.14
N SER A 135 2.51 4.34 -2.80
CA SER A 135 2.43 5.79 -2.58
C SER A 135 3.06 6.52 -3.77
N ALA A 136 2.73 7.79 -3.98
CA ALA A 136 3.54 8.66 -4.82
C ALA A 136 5.01 8.68 -4.38
N LEU A 137 5.30 8.38 -3.09
CA LEU A 137 6.65 8.20 -2.55
C LEU A 137 7.31 6.84 -2.88
N GLY A 138 6.62 5.97 -3.61
CA GLY A 138 7.23 4.82 -4.29
C GLY A 138 7.83 5.18 -5.66
N LEU A 139 7.48 6.36 -6.19
CA LEU A 139 7.95 6.90 -7.46
C LEU A 139 8.79 8.17 -7.29
N ASN A 140 8.59 8.88 -6.18
CA ASN A 140 9.26 10.10 -5.78
C ASN A 140 9.87 9.98 -4.39
N THR A 141 10.60 11.02 -3.97
CA THR A 141 11.14 11.13 -2.61
C THR A 141 10.88 12.52 -2.04
N VAL A 142 10.76 12.59 -0.72
CA VAL A 142 10.66 13.83 0.05
C VAL A 142 11.65 13.77 1.20
N THR A 143 12.25 14.90 1.57
CA THR A 143 13.12 15.00 2.76
C THR A 143 12.41 14.46 3.99
N LEU A 144 13.14 13.87 4.92
CA LEU A 144 12.64 13.22 6.14
C LEU A 144 11.76 11.97 5.94
N MET A 145 11.40 11.62 4.70
CA MET A 145 10.62 10.43 4.38
C MET A 145 11.44 9.34 3.67
N GLY A 146 12.78 9.38 3.80
CA GLY A 146 13.69 8.50 3.08
C GLY A 146 13.43 7.01 3.34
N LEU A 147 13.23 6.62 4.59
CA LEU A 147 12.95 5.23 4.95
C LEU A 147 11.58 4.76 4.40
N TYR A 148 10.56 5.59 4.56
CA TYR A 148 9.23 5.28 4.00
C TYR A 148 9.30 5.13 2.47
N SER A 149 9.96 6.08 1.78
CA SER A 149 10.17 5.99 0.34
C SER A 149 10.89 4.70 -0.03
N ALA A 150 11.95 4.32 0.69
CA ALA A 150 12.68 3.08 0.43
C ALA A 150 11.75 1.85 0.50
N THR A 151 10.85 1.77 1.51
CA THR A 151 9.89 0.67 1.59
C THR A 151 8.90 0.67 0.42
N LYS A 152 8.46 1.86 -0.04
CA LYS A 152 7.52 1.96 -1.16
C LYS A 152 8.20 1.68 -2.51
N PHE A 153 9.44 2.09 -2.71
CA PHE A 153 10.24 1.67 -3.88
C PHE A 153 10.46 0.15 -3.90
N ALA A 154 10.69 -0.49 -2.74
CA ALA A 154 10.79 -1.94 -2.65
C ALA A 154 9.47 -2.62 -3.07
N ILE A 155 8.33 -2.09 -2.64
CA ILE A 155 6.99 -2.54 -3.05
C ILE A 155 6.77 -2.38 -4.55
N GLU A 156 7.16 -1.24 -5.14
CA GLU A 156 7.05 -1.01 -6.59
C GLU A 156 7.78 -2.10 -7.39
N GLY A 157 9.08 -2.31 -7.12
CA GLY A 157 9.87 -3.29 -7.84
C GLY A 157 9.37 -4.72 -7.66
N MET A 158 9.00 -5.11 -6.42
CA MET A 158 8.47 -6.43 -6.13
C MET A 158 7.14 -6.68 -6.84
N THR A 159 6.24 -5.70 -6.83
CA THR A 159 4.90 -5.85 -7.40
C THR A 159 4.91 -5.84 -8.92
N GLU A 160 5.76 -5.02 -9.55
CA GLU A 160 5.95 -5.02 -11.00
C GLU A 160 6.49 -6.36 -11.49
N THR A 161 7.48 -6.94 -10.79
CA THR A 161 7.99 -8.27 -11.09
C THR A 161 6.91 -9.33 -10.92
N LEU A 162 6.15 -9.28 -9.82
CA LEU A 162 5.04 -10.20 -9.57
C LEU A 162 4.02 -10.19 -10.72
N ALA A 163 3.69 -9.00 -11.25
CA ALA A 163 2.71 -8.88 -12.34
C ALA A 163 3.14 -9.70 -13.57
N ALA A 164 4.41 -9.68 -13.91
CA ALA A 164 4.95 -10.49 -15.01
C ALA A 164 4.94 -12.01 -14.67
N GLU A 165 5.29 -12.36 -13.42
CA GLU A 165 5.38 -13.77 -12.99
C GLU A 165 4.01 -14.48 -12.96
N VAL A 166 2.91 -13.76 -12.72
CA VAL A 166 1.58 -14.36 -12.53
C VAL A 166 0.62 -14.14 -13.70
N SER A 167 1.03 -13.46 -14.75
CA SER A 167 0.20 -13.13 -15.91
C SER A 167 -0.49 -14.36 -16.52
N ASP A 168 0.23 -15.46 -16.68
CA ASP A 168 -0.26 -16.70 -17.30
C ASP A 168 -1.23 -17.48 -16.39
N PHE A 169 -1.35 -17.08 -15.12
CA PHE A 169 -2.25 -17.75 -14.17
C PHE A 169 -3.64 -17.11 -14.07
N GLY A 170 -3.91 -16.07 -14.87
CA GLY A 170 -5.16 -15.30 -14.80
C GLY A 170 -5.26 -14.41 -13.57
N ILE A 171 -4.12 -14.11 -12.92
CA ILE A 171 -4.02 -13.26 -11.73
C ILE A 171 -3.61 -11.85 -12.18
N LYS A 172 -4.41 -10.86 -11.81
CA LYS A 172 -4.14 -9.45 -12.05
C LYS A 172 -3.35 -8.86 -10.90
N VAL A 173 -2.52 -7.87 -11.19
CA VAL A 173 -1.73 -7.17 -10.18
C VAL A 173 -1.79 -5.69 -10.45
N SER A 174 -2.02 -4.88 -9.40
CA SER A 174 -2.05 -3.43 -9.49
C SER A 174 -1.39 -2.78 -8.28
N LEU A 175 -0.74 -1.66 -8.52
CA LEU A 175 -0.24 -0.71 -7.53
C LEU A 175 -1.21 0.46 -7.43
N VAL A 176 -1.60 0.84 -6.23
CA VAL A 176 -2.33 2.07 -5.96
C VAL A 176 -1.35 3.04 -5.29
N GLU A 177 -1.17 4.19 -5.89
CA GLU A 177 -0.11 5.16 -5.56
C GLU A 177 -0.73 6.51 -5.15
N PRO A 178 -1.28 6.61 -3.92
CA PRO A 178 -1.86 7.86 -3.45
C PRO A 178 -0.81 8.96 -3.28
N GLY A 179 -1.17 10.18 -3.67
CA GLY A 179 -0.55 11.40 -3.16
C GLY A 179 -0.98 11.66 -1.73
N ARG A 180 -1.08 12.93 -1.35
CA ARG A 180 -1.55 13.32 -0.02
C ARG A 180 -3.08 13.21 0.08
N TYR A 181 -3.53 12.54 1.12
CA TYR A 181 -4.95 12.40 1.47
C TYR A 181 -5.14 12.69 2.97
N ASP A 182 -6.30 13.25 3.31
CA ASP A 182 -6.71 13.52 4.68
C ASP A 182 -7.15 12.20 5.36
N THR A 183 -6.16 11.42 5.78
CA THR A 183 -6.34 10.15 6.50
C THR A 183 -5.65 10.21 7.85
N ASP A 184 -5.93 9.24 8.72
CA ASP A 184 -5.18 9.05 9.98
C ASP A 184 -3.69 8.74 9.76
N PHE A 185 -3.21 8.71 8.52
CA PHE A 185 -1.80 8.45 8.21
C PHE A 185 -0.87 9.52 8.79
N SER A 186 -1.32 10.78 8.82
CA SER A 186 -0.58 11.89 9.44
C SER A 186 -0.65 11.90 10.98
N GLY A 187 -1.50 11.04 11.58
CA GLY A 187 -1.65 10.91 13.02
C GLY A 187 -0.55 10.05 13.67
N SER A 188 -0.37 10.19 14.97
CA SER A 188 0.66 9.49 15.77
C SER A 188 0.63 7.96 15.69
N HIS A 189 -0.49 7.38 15.24
CA HIS A 189 -0.65 5.94 15.10
C HIS A 189 -0.18 5.37 13.75
N SER A 190 0.06 6.22 12.75
CA SER A 190 0.47 5.79 11.41
C SER A 190 1.71 6.52 10.90
N LEU A 191 2.21 7.48 11.66
CA LEU A 191 3.42 8.23 11.35
C LEU A 191 4.35 8.23 12.57
N ALA A 192 5.30 7.30 12.56
CA ALA A 192 6.34 7.22 13.59
C ALA A 192 7.40 8.31 13.35
N ARG A 193 8.15 8.65 14.39
CA ARG A 193 9.20 9.67 14.34
C ARG A 193 10.45 9.14 14.99
N SER A 194 11.59 9.32 14.32
CA SER A 194 12.90 9.03 14.89
C SER A 194 13.33 10.11 15.88
N GLU A 195 14.29 9.80 16.73
CA GLU A 195 14.91 10.77 17.63
C GLU A 195 15.60 11.88 16.79
N SER A 196 15.30 13.14 17.13
CA SER A 196 15.71 14.26 16.29
C SER A 196 17.12 14.76 16.63
N ILE A 197 17.90 15.07 15.59
CA ILE A 197 19.18 15.77 15.69
C ILE A 197 18.96 17.24 15.30
N SER A 198 19.39 18.17 16.12
CA SER A 198 19.09 19.60 15.97
C SER A 198 19.57 20.22 14.65
N VAL A 199 20.60 19.68 14.02
CA VAL A 199 21.09 20.15 12.71
C VAL A 199 20.01 20.06 11.62
N TYR A 200 19.00 19.19 11.78
CA TYR A 200 17.89 19.02 10.84
C TYR A 200 16.62 19.81 11.22
N ASP A 201 16.63 20.64 12.29
CA ASP A 201 15.44 21.34 12.76
C ASP A 201 14.85 22.29 11.71
N ASN A 202 15.69 23.02 10.97
CA ASN A 202 15.22 23.88 9.90
C ASN A 202 14.56 23.07 8.76
N MET A 203 15.11 21.91 8.42
CA MET A 203 14.51 21.00 7.42
C MET A 203 13.15 20.47 7.89
N ARG A 204 13.01 20.11 9.17
CA ARG A 204 11.75 19.71 9.77
C ARG A 204 10.70 20.83 9.71
N LYS A 205 11.09 22.06 10.02
CA LYS A 205 10.19 23.22 9.92
C LYS A 205 9.68 23.38 8.48
N VAL A 206 10.57 23.39 7.50
CA VAL A 206 10.19 23.52 6.07
C VAL A 206 9.28 22.38 5.65
N PHE A 207 9.55 21.14 6.09
CA PHE A 207 8.71 19.98 5.79
C PHE A 207 7.28 20.14 6.33
N TRP A 208 7.12 20.59 7.57
CA TRP A 208 5.79 20.78 8.17
C TRP A 208 5.07 22.00 7.58
N ASP A 209 5.76 23.11 7.36
CA ASP A 209 5.20 24.30 6.71
C ASP A 209 4.65 23.97 5.30
N TYR A 210 5.35 23.13 4.53
CA TYR A 210 4.87 22.63 3.24
C TYR A 210 3.69 21.68 3.41
N ALA A 211 3.79 20.74 4.35
CA ALA A 211 2.74 19.77 4.61
C ALA A 211 1.41 20.43 5.02
N ASP A 212 1.45 21.53 5.75
CA ASP A 212 0.24 22.25 6.19
C ASP A 212 -0.43 23.06 5.07
N GLN A 213 0.31 23.40 4.01
CA GLN A 213 -0.19 24.15 2.84
C GLN A 213 -0.67 23.27 1.69
N GLU A 214 -0.27 21.99 1.66
CA GLU A 214 -0.60 21.11 0.56
C GLU A 214 -2.09 20.71 0.59
N ASP A 215 -2.73 20.79 -0.58
CA ASP A 215 -4.11 20.37 -0.76
C ASP A 215 -4.23 18.83 -0.64
N SER A 216 -4.95 18.40 0.38
CA SER A 216 -5.17 16.98 0.67
C SER A 216 -6.44 16.45 -0.01
N GLY A 217 -6.35 15.29 -0.65
CA GLY A 217 -7.51 14.59 -1.18
C GLY A 217 -8.42 14.05 -0.08
N LYS A 218 -9.72 13.94 -0.36
CA LYS A 218 -10.67 13.29 0.54
C LYS A 218 -10.59 11.77 0.36
N PRO A 219 -10.30 10.99 1.41
CA PRO A 219 -10.12 9.54 1.27
C PRO A 219 -11.33 8.82 0.66
N ALA A 220 -12.55 9.23 1.01
CA ALA A 220 -13.78 8.67 0.46
C ALA A 220 -13.88 8.81 -1.08
N ALA A 221 -13.24 9.81 -1.68
CA ALA A 221 -13.23 9.97 -3.12
C ALA A 221 -12.47 8.86 -3.87
N THR A 222 -11.62 8.09 -3.16
CA THR A 222 -10.86 6.98 -3.75
C THR A 222 -11.71 5.74 -4.01
N VAL A 223 -12.88 5.63 -3.41
CA VAL A 223 -13.76 4.45 -3.51
C VAL A 223 -14.11 4.12 -4.95
N ASN A 224 -14.55 5.12 -5.72
CA ASN A 224 -14.92 4.90 -7.13
C ASN A 224 -13.72 4.48 -7.98
N ALA A 225 -12.54 5.03 -7.71
CA ALA A 225 -11.31 4.65 -8.41
C ALA A 225 -10.92 3.20 -8.09
N LEU A 226 -11.06 2.78 -6.83
CA LEU A 226 -10.80 1.40 -6.42
C LEU A 226 -11.83 0.43 -7.02
N PHE A 227 -13.12 0.79 -7.06
CA PHE A 227 -14.13 -0.01 -7.73
C PHE A 227 -13.84 -0.17 -9.21
N ALA A 228 -13.50 0.92 -9.91
CA ALA A 228 -13.11 0.86 -11.31
C ALA A 228 -11.90 -0.06 -11.54
N LEU A 229 -10.91 -0.02 -10.64
CA LEU A 229 -9.74 -0.90 -10.69
C LEU A 229 -10.13 -2.38 -10.50
N VAL A 230 -10.92 -2.69 -9.47
CA VAL A 230 -11.36 -4.05 -9.11
C VAL A 230 -12.28 -4.66 -10.18
N ASP A 231 -13.09 -3.85 -10.83
CA ASP A 231 -14.07 -4.32 -11.82
C ASP A 231 -13.53 -4.33 -13.26
N SER A 232 -12.34 -3.74 -13.48
CA SER A 232 -11.69 -3.75 -14.79
C SER A 232 -11.29 -5.15 -15.23
N GLN A 233 -11.52 -5.47 -16.51
CA GLN A 233 -11.00 -6.69 -17.11
C GLN A 233 -9.49 -6.59 -17.35
N GLU A 234 -9.01 -5.39 -17.66
CA GLU A 234 -7.60 -5.07 -17.89
C GLU A 234 -7.21 -3.87 -17.01
N PRO A 235 -7.01 -4.09 -15.69
CA PRO A 235 -6.60 -3.00 -14.80
C PRO A 235 -5.17 -2.56 -15.12
N PRO A 236 -4.86 -1.27 -14.96
CA PRO A 236 -3.48 -0.81 -15.09
C PRO A 236 -2.61 -1.40 -13.97
N LEU A 237 -1.32 -1.61 -14.27
CA LEU A 237 -0.35 -1.98 -13.24
C LEU A 237 -0.21 -0.87 -12.19
N ARG A 238 -0.26 0.40 -12.60
CA ARG A 238 -0.13 1.57 -11.70
C ARG A 238 -1.32 2.50 -11.83
N LEU A 239 -1.86 2.88 -10.68
CA LEU A 239 -2.95 3.85 -10.55
C LEU A 239 -2.55 4.95 -9.56
N ILE A 240 -2.04 6.06 -10.10
CA ILE A 240 -1.70 7.25 -9.30
C ILE A 240 -2.99 7.97 -8.89
N LEU A 241 -3.18 8.15 -7.59
CA LEU A 241 -4.35 8.83 -7.04
C LEU A 241 -4.01 10.24 -6.54
N GLY A 242 -4.87 11.18 -6.87
CA GLY A 242 -4.78 12.58 -6.43
C GLY A 242 -4.34 13.52 -7.54
N LYS A 243 -4.91 14.72 -7.54
CA LYS A 243 -4.69 15.71 -8.59
C LYS A 243 -3.26 16.25 -8.65
N THR A 244 -2.55 16.26 -7.54
CA THR A 244 -1.17 16.77 -7.41
C THR A 244 -0.11 15.69 -7.66
N ALA A 245 -0.43 14.43 -7.39
CA ALA A 245 0.52 13.33 -7.44
C ALA A 245 1.05 13.06 -8.86
N TYR A 246 0.17 12.94 -9.84
CA TYR A 246 0.58 12.65 -11.22
C TYR A 246 1.50 13.73 -11.84
N PRO A 247 1.16 15.04 -11.78
CA PRO A 247 2.07 16.07 -12.29
C PRO A 247 3.44 16.07 -11.60
N TRP A 248 3.46 15.84 -10.29
CA TRP A 248 4.70 15.75 -9.53
C TRP A 248 5.55 14.55 -9.94
N VAL A 249 4.98 13.35 -10.02
CA VAL A 249 5.65 12.14 -10.50
C VAL A 249 6.20 12.36 -11.92
N LYS A 250 5.36 12.86 -12.84
CA LYS A 250 5.75 13.14 -14.21
C LYS A 250 6.97 14.04 -14.29
N ASN A 251 6.96 15.18 -13.58
CA ASN A 251 8.08 16.10 -13.56
C ASN A 251 9.38 15.43 -13.04
N THR A 252 9.28 14.61 -12.01
CA THR A 252 10.44 13.89 -11.47
C THR A 252 11.04 12.92 -12.48
N TYR A 253 10.20 12.17 -13.20
CA TYR A 253 10.67 11.25 -14.23
C TYR A 253 11.29 12.00 -15.43
N GLU A 254 10.71 13.12 -15.85
CA GLU A 254 11.31 13.98 -16.88
C GLU A 254 12.71 14.49 -16.47
N GLN A 255 12.91 14.86 -15.20
CA GLN A 255 14.23 15.27 -14.70
C GLN A 255 15.22 14.10 -14.65
N ARG A 256 14.78 12.92 -14.22
CA ARG A 256 15.60 11.70 -14.22
C ARG A 256 16.05 11.33 -15.64
N LEU A 257 15.13 11.34 -16.60
CA LEU A 257 15.44 11.06 -18.02
C LEU A 257 16.48 12.03 -18.57
N LYS A 258 16.31 13.33 -18.36
CA LYS A 258 17.31 14.35 -18.78
C LYS A 258 18.69 14.08 -18.19
N THR A 259 18.77 13.68 -16.91
CA THR A 259 20.04 13.36 -16.28
C THR A 259 20.67 12.12 -16.90
N TRP A 260 19.88 11.06 -17.15
CA TRP A 260 20.38 9.83 -17.77
C TRP A 260 20.85 10.06 -19.19
N GLU A 261 20.11 10.82 -20.00
CA GLU A 261 20.50 11.22 -21.36
C GLU A 261 21.81 12.02 -21.35
N ALA A 262 21.97 12.97 -20.43
CA ALA A 262 23.19 13.79 -20.34
C ALA A 262 24.44 12.96 -19.98
N TRP A 263 24.27 11.78 -19.35
CA TRP A 263 25.37 10.90 -18.95
C TRP A 263 25.47 9.62 -19.80
N GLN A 264 24.70 9.54 -20.89
CA GLN A 264 24.61 8.33 -21.72
C GLN A 264 25.96 7.93 -22.32
N ASP A 265 26.73 8.88 -22.85
CA ASP A 265 28.05 8.60 -23.45
C ASP A 265 29.02 7.99 -22.44
N VAL A 266 29.01 8.50 -21.19
CA VAL A 266 29.83 7.95 -20.10
C VAL A 266 29.35 6.52 -19.75
N SER A 267 28.04 6.30 -19.70
CA SER A 267 27.47 4.99 -19.43
C SER A 267 27.80 3.97 -20.52
N VAL A 268 27.70 4.36 -21.78
CA VAL A 268 28.05 3.50 -22.93
C VAL A 268 29.54 3.16 -22.93
N ALA A 269 30.42 4.17 -22.69
CA ALA A 269 31.84 3.93 -22.60
C ALA A 269 32.23 2.95 -21.47
N ALA A 270 31.44 2.87 -20.40
CA ALA A 270 31.66 1.92 -19.31
C ALA A 270 31.29 0.47 -19.64
N HIS A 271 30.71 0.20 -20.81
CA HIS A 271 30.40 -1.16 -21.26
C HIS A 271 31.63 -1.89 -21.84
N GLY A 272 32.65 -1.14 -22.30
CA GLY A 272 33.91 -1.65 -22.92
C GLY A 272 33.86 -1.70 -24.43
#